data_60c07b94acb61742d0367eed36c628e0
#
_entry.id   60c07b94acb61742d0367eed36c628e0
#
_cell.length_a   1.000
_cell.length_b   1.000
_cell.length_c   1.000
_cell.angle_alpha   90.00
_cell.angle_beta   90.00
_cell.angle_gamma   90.00
#
_symmetry.space_group_name_H-M   'P 1'
#
loop_
_entity.id
_entity.type
_entity.pdbx_description
1 polymer ?
#
loop_
_entity_poly.entity_id
_entity_poly.type
_entity_poly.pdbx_seq_one_letter_code
_entity_poly.pdbx_strand_id
1 'polypeptide(L)'
;YLYRFTSYSRAVFVIDAVLLMGSMTLSRASFRLVGDFLNRQREAGARVVVYGAGDGGTLAIRELQKRVKALRIVGFIDDAEHKTGTRVLGYPVLGGFERLARLIDTASVDMVVIGARSIDPERIRNLRVACASHGVALTRLTVGIEDMIVPFGATASRGGPSAG
;
A
#
# COMPACT_ATOMS: atom_id res chain seq x y z
N TYR A 1 -13.04 25.03 55.87
CA TYR A 1 -11.91 25.78 55.31
C TYR A 1 -12.28 26.38 53.98
N LEU A 2 -12.88 27.60 53.98
CA LEU A 2 -13.14 28.39 52.80
C LEU A 2 -11.83 29.06 52.36
N TYR A 3 -11.22 28.59 51.28
CA TYR A 3 -10.08 29.25 50.67
C TYR A 3 -10.53 30.61 50.19
N ARG A 4 -10.01 31.66 50.81
CA ARG A 4 -10.26 33.07 50.51
C ARG A 4 -9.42 33.48 49.27
N PHE A 5 -10.00 33.32 48.05
CA PHE A 5 -9.41 33.73 46.79
C PHE A 5 -9.44 35.30 46.61
N THR A 6 -8.79 36.06 47.48
CA THR A 6 -8.91 37.52 47.40
C THR A 6 -7.64 38.23 46.93
N SER A 7 -6.67 37.60 46.31
CA SER A 7 -5.48 38.29 45.78
C SER A 7 -4.86 37.61 44.56
N TYR A 8 -5.69 37.11 43.65
CA TYR A 8 -5.14 36.77 42.35
C TYR A 8 -4.94 38.03 41.51
N SER A 9 -3.69 38.35 41.25
CA SER A 9 -3.32 39.47 40.35
C SER A 9 -3.98 39.24 38.97
N ARG A 10 -4.61 40.28 38.41
CA ARG A 10 -5.17 40.25 37.04
C ARG A 10 -4.15 39.77 36.02
N ALA A 11 -2.86 39.94 36.30
CA ALA A 11 -1.76 39.42 35.49
C ALA A 11 -1.76 37.88 35.37
N VAL A 12 -2.17 37.15 36.41
CA VAL A 12 -2.23 35.66 36.36
C VAL A 12 -3.26 35.21 35.37
N PHE A 13 -4.45 35.81 35.34
CA PHE A 13 -5.49 35.50 34.38
C PHE A 13 -5.09 35.80 32.93
N VAL A 14 -4.36 36.90 32.72
CA VAL A 14 -3.84 37.27 31.39
C VAL A 14 -2.80 36.25 30.93
N ILE A 15 -1.87 35.89 31.80
CA ILE A 15 -0.84 34.88 31.47
C ILE A 15 -1.48 33.51 31.16
N ASP A 16 -2.44 33.10 31.96
CA ASP A 16 -3.15 31.82 31.75
C ASP A 16 -3.91 31.82 30.42
N ALA A 17 -4.63 32.88 30.11
CA ALA A 17 -5.32 33.06 28.84
C ALA A 17 -4.37 33.00 27.62
N VAL A 18 -3.20 33.67 27.72
CA VAL A 18 -2.17 33.63 26.67
C VAL A 18 -1.59 32.25 26.49
N LEU A 19 -1.31 31.52 27.58
CA LEU A 19 -0.79 30.15 27.55
C LEU A 19 -1.82 29.18 26.95
N LEU A 20 -3.10 29.30 27.31
CA LEU A 20 -4.19 28.49 26.74
C LEU A 20 -4.36 28.75 25.25
N MET A 21 -4.39 30.01 24.83
CA MET A 21 -4.46 30.37 23.41
C MET A 21 -3.25 29.83 22.63
N GLY A 22 -2.05 30.01 23.18
CA GLY A 22 -0.80 29.51 22.59
C GLY A 22 -0.79 27.99 22.46
N SER A 23 -1.19 27.29 23.49
CA SER A 23 -1.30 25.81 23.51
C SER A 23 -2.31 25.30 22.48
N MET A 24 -3.47 25.95 22.38
CA MET A 24 -4.51 25.56 21.42
C MET A 24 -4.08 25.80 19.98
N THR A 25 -3.40 26.92 19.72
CA THR A 25 -2.86 27.25 18.40
C THR A 25 -1.73 26.32 18.02
N LEU A 26 -0.81 26.03 18.93
CA LEU A 26 0.33 25.13 18.73
C LEU A 26 -0.14 23.68 18.49
N SER A 27 -1.15 23.24 19.21
CA SER A 27 -1.76 21.91 18.99
C SER A 27 -2.32 21.78 17.58
N ARG A 28 -3.07 22.75 17.09
CA ARG A 28 -3.60 22.74 15.72
C ARG A 28 -2.50 22.82 14.66
N ALA A 29 -1.50 23.66 14.86
CA ALA A 29 -0.34 23.78 13.97
C ALA A 29 0.45 22.47 13.92
N SER A 30 0.63 21.78 15.05
CA SER A 30 1.34 20.51 15.14
C SER A 30 0.69 19.42 14.30
N PHE A 31 -0.64 19.25 14.37
CA PHE A 31 -1.35 18.29 13.53
C PHE A 31 -1.23 18.57 12.04
N ARG A 32 -1.23 19.83 11.67
CA ARG A 32 -1.06 20.25 10.28
C ARG A 32 0.37 19.96 9.77
N LEU A 33 1.38 20.34 10.57
CA LEU A 33 2.79 20.10 10.23
C LEU A 33 3.12 18.60 10.15
N VAL A 34 2.61 17.79 11.09
CA VAL A 34 2.77 16.33 11.05
C VAL A 34 2.06 15.74 9.84
N GLY A 35 0.85 16.21 9.52
CA GLY A 35 0.13 15.77 8.32
C GLY A 35 0.90 16.10 7.04
N ASP A 36 1.41 17.32 6.91
CA ASP A 36 2.19 17.75 5.75
C ASP A 36 3.54 17.01 5.64
N PHE A 37 4.21 16.76 6.77
CA PHE A 37 5.45 15.98 6.80
C PHE A 37 5.24 14.53 6.38
N LEU A 38 4.20 13.88 6.89
CA LEU A 38 3.84 12.51 6.50
C LEU A 38 3.41 12.42 5.03
N ASN A 39 2.70 13.45 4.53
CA ASN A 39 2.32 13.52 3.12
C ASN A 39 3.54 13.70 2.21
N ARG A 40 4.47 14.58 2.56
CA ARG A 40 5.71 14.77 1.78
C ARG A 40 6.56 13.50 1.71
N GLN A 41 6.63 12.73 2.79
CA GLN A 41 7.31 11.43 2.77
C GLN A 41 6.59 10.41 1.85
N ARG A 42 5.26 10.49 1.76
CA ARG A 42 4.47 9.67 0.81
C ARG A 42 4.61 10.15 -0.63
N GLU A 43 4.81 11.44 -0.85
CA GLU A 43 4.99 12.04 -2.18
C GLU A 43 6.39 11.78 -2.76
N ALA A 44 7.39 11.58 -1.92
CA ALA A 44 8.77 11.28 -2.33
C ALA A 44 9.00 9.82 -2.75
N GLY A 45 7.99 8.93 -2.62
CA GLY A 45 8.09 7.53 -3.00
C GLY A 45 7.82 7.28 -4.48
N ALA A 46 8.42 6.22 -5.05
CA ALA A 46 8.10 5.75 -6.39
C ALA A 46 6.60 5.48 -6.54
N ARG A 47 5.99 6.04 -7.59
CA ARG A 47 4.55 5.91 -7.89
C ARG A 47 4.28 4.55 -8.50
N VAL A 48 3.50 3.74 -7.78
CA VAL A 48 3.22 2.36 -8.14
C VAL A 48 1.76 2.19 -8.50
N VAL A 49 1.51 1.54 -9.61
CA VAL A 49 0.18 1.06 -10.02
C VAL A 49 0.17 -0.46 -10.03
N VAL A 50 -0.89 -1.06 -9.50
CA VAL A 50 -1.04 -2.51 -9.47
C VAL A 50 -2.06 -2.94 -10.53
N TYR A 51 -1.63 -3.80 -11.45
CA TYR A 51 -2.49 -4.39 -12.47
C TYR A 51 -3.16 -5.66 -11.94
N GLY A 52 -4.49 -5.62 -11.85
CA GLY A 52 -5.35 -6.62 -11.24
C GLY A 52 -5.86 -6.20 -9.86
N ALA A 53 -7.16 -5.86 -9.76
CA ALA A 53 -7.82 -5.46 -8.50
C ALA A 53 -8.53 -6.68 -7.83
N GLY A 54 -7.90 -7.85 -7.88
CA GLY A 54 -8.33 -9.06 -7.21
C GLY A 54 -7.39 -9.43 -6.04
N ASP A 55 -7.49 -10.68 -5.60
CA ASP A 55 -6.70 -11.21 -4.46
C ASP A 55 -5.20 -11.08 -4.69
N GLY A 56 -4.73 -11.36 -5.92
CA GLY A 56 -3.31 -11.24 -6.24
C GLY A 56 -2.80 -9.81 -6.19
N GLY A 57 -3.59 -8.84 -6.64
CA GLY A 57 -3.25 -7.42 -6.51
C GLY A 57 -3.27 -6.93 -5.07
N THR A 58 -4.23 -7.40 -4.28
CA THR A 58 -4.29 -7.14 -2.84
C THR A 58 -3.06 -7.66 -2.12
N LEU A 59 -2.63 -8.88 -2.45
CA LEU A 59 -1.42 -9.48 -1.91
C LEU A 59 -0.17 -8.72 -2.34
N ALA A 60 -0.12 -8.27 -3.62
CA ALA A 60 0.99 -7.47 -4.14
C ALA A 60 1.17 -6.18 -3.34
N ILE A 61 0.10 -5.45 -3.04
CA ILE A 61 0.17 -4.23 -2.22
C ILE A 61 0.68 -4.54 -0.81
N ARG A 62 0.15 -5.58 -0.17
CA ARG A 62 0.58 -5.94 1.20
C ARG A 62 2.07 -6.31 1.24
N GLU A 63 2.56 -7.00 0.24
CA GLU A 63 3.96 -7.39 0.16
C GLU A 63 4.87 -6.20 -0.15
N LEU A 64 4.45 -5.32 -1.06
CA LEU A 64 5.17 -4.08 -1.36
C LEU A 64 5.30 -3.18 -0.14
N GLN A 65 4.24 -3.01 0.64
CA GLN A 65 4.24 -2.18 1.85
C GLN A 65 5.18 -2.70 2.93
N LYS A 66 5.43 -4.02 2.98
CA LYS A 66 6.40 -4.63 3.91
C LYS A 66 7.84 -4.39 3.49
N ARG A 67 8.11 -4.46 2.18
CA ARG A 67 9.49 -4.46 1.64
C ARG A 67 10.04 -3.06 1.42
N VAL A 68 9.22 -2.12 1.03
CA VAL A 68 9.67 -0.79 0.59
C VAL A 68 8.94 0.31 1.35
N LYS A 69 9.67 1.06 2.16
CA LYS A 69 9.12 2.12 3.02
C LYS A 69 8.66 3.38 2.26
N ALA A 70 9.16 3.61 1.04
CA ALA A 70 8.89 4.82 0.26
C ALA A 70 8.20 4.48 -1.07
N LEU A 71 6.98 3.92 -1.01
CA LEU A 71 6.14 3.69 -2.18
C LEU A 71 4.85 4.49 -2.08
N ARG A 72 4.49 5.15 -3.17
CA ARG A 72 3.21 5.80 -3.35
C ARG A 72 2.33 4.94 -4.25
N ILE A 73 1.38 4.22 -3.66
CA ILE A 73 0.42 3.44 -4.42
C ILE A 73 -0.62 4.41 -5.00
N VAL A 74 -0.64 4.52 -6.32
CA VAL A 74 -1.56 5.40 -7.07
C VAL A 74 -2.95 4.77 -7.15
N GLY A 75 -3.02 3.45 -7.37
CA GLY A 75 -4.28 2.71 -7.45
C GLY A 75 -4.11 1.37 -8.15
N PHE A 76 -5.26 0.79 -8.45
CA PHE A 76 -5.36 -0.44 -9.23
C PHE A 76 -5.79 -0.16 -10.66
N ILE A 77 -5.36 -1.02 -11.56
CA ILE A 77 -5.89 -1.17 -12.94
C ILE A 77 -6.55 -2.53 -13.04
N ASP A 78 -7.76 -2.60 -13.53
CA ASP A 78 -8.48 -3.87 -13.76
C ASP A 78 -9.38 -3.72 -14.99
N ASP A 79 -9.34 -4.69 -15.88
CA ASP A 79 -10.13 -4.66 -17.12
C ASP A 79 -11.62 -4.95 -16.89
N ALA A 80 -12.00 -5.38 -15.69
CA ALA A 80 -13.39 -5.59 -15.33
C ALA A 80 -14.09 -4.23 -15.08
N GLU A 81 -14.92 -3.80 -16.02
CA GLU A 81 -15.60 -2.49 -15.99
C GLU A 81 -16.37 -2.24 -14.70
N HIS A 82 -17.02 -3.29 -14.15
CA HIS A 82 -17.79 -3.18 -12.90
C HIS A 82 -16.96 -2.82 -11.67
N LYS A 83 -15.63 -2.96 -11.73
CA LYS A 83 -14.72 -2.57 -10.66
C LYS A 83 -14.24 -1.13 -10.78
N THR A 84 -14.34 -0.53 -11.96
CA THR A 84 -13.88 0.85 -12.18
C THR A 84 -14.59 1.82 -11.25
N GLY A 85 -13.82 2.70 -10.60
CA GLY A 85 -14.34 3.66 -9.61
C GLY A 85 -14.56 3.07 -8.21
N THR A 86 -14.45 1.76 -8.03
CA THR A 86 -14.49 1.15 -6.68
C THR A 86 -13.17 1.34 -5.93
N ARG A 87 -13.13 0.97 -4.66
CA ARG A 87 -11.92 1.01 -3.86
C ARG A 87 -11.56 -0.37 -3.33
N VAL A 88 -10.29 -0.76 -3.48
CA VAL A 88 -9.72 -1.98 -2.94
C VAL A 88 -8.61 -1.62 -1.97
N LEU A 89 -8.67 -2.07 -0.73
CA LEU A 89 -7.75 -1.67 0.35
C LEU A 89 -7.63 -0.13 0.53
N GLY A 90 -8.69 0.62 0.23
CA GLY A 90 -8.70 2.09 0.28
C GLY A 90 -8.12 2.78 -0.96
N TYR A 91 -7.51 2.06 -1.90
CA TYR A 91 -6.98 2.58 -3.16
C TYR A 91 -8.02 2.51 -4.28
N PRO A 92 -8.11 3.52 -5.16
CA PRO A 92 -9.09 3.53 -6.24
C PRO A 92 -8.72 2.53 -7.35
N VAL A 93 -9.74 1.92 -7.96
CA VAL A 93 -9.61 1.23 -9.25
C VAL A 93 -9.82 2.25 -10.35
N LEU A 94 -8.75 2.58 -11.08
CA LEU A 94 -8.68 3.70 -12.02
C LEU A 94 -9.31 3.39 -13.39
N GLY A 95 -9.49 2.11 -13.71
CA GLY A 95 -10.01 1.60 -14.99
C GLY A 95 -9.14 0.50 -15.57
N GLY A 96 -9.33 0.19 -16.85
CA GLY A 96 -8.62 -0.85 -17.58
C GLY A 96 -7.27 -0.43 -18.17
N PHE A 97 -6.77 -1.28 -19.08
CA PHE A 97 -5.46 -1.13 -19.71
C PHE A 97 -5.25 0.25 -20.39
N GLU A 98 -6.26 0.80 -21.06
CA GLU A 98 -6.15 2.12 -21.71
C GLU A 98 -5.84 3.25 -20.71
N ARG A 99 -6.38 3.13 -19.50
CA ARG A 99 -6.07 4.10 -18.43
C ARG A 99 -4.64 3.97 -17.98
N LEU A 100 -4.12 2.74 -17.88
CA LEU A 100 -2.72 2.48 -17.56
C LEU A 100 -1.78 3.05 -18.62
N ALA A 101 -2.07 2.84 -19.90
CA ALA A 101 -1.29 3.40 -21.00
C ALA A 101 -1.17 4.92 -20.87
N ARG A 102 -2.27 5.62 -20.64
CA ARG A 102 -2.27 7.08 -20.41
C ARG A 102 -1.47 7.51 -19.19
N LEU A 103 -1.48 6.73 -18.11
CA LEU A 103 -0.68 7.03 -16.91
C LEU A 103 0.82 6.87 -17.16
N ILE A 104 1.20 5.91 -18.01
CA ILE A 104 2.58 5.69 -18.46
C ILE A 104 3.01 6.85 -19.35
N ASP A 105 2.21 7.20 -20.35
CA ASP A 105 2.49 8.28 -21.31
C ASP A 105 2.66 9.65 -20.64
N THR A 106 1.87 9.91 -19.60
CA THR A 106 1.96 11.16 -18.82
C THR A 106 3.03 11.13 -17.73
N ALA A 107 3.90 10.13 -17.73
CA ALA A 107 4.92 9.92 -16.69
C ALA A 107 4.36 10.03 -15.24
N SER A 108 3.11 9.58 -15.06
CA SER A 108 2.42 9.61 -13.76
C SER A 108 2.68 8.38 -12.91
N VAL A 109 3.45 7.40 -13.43
CA VAL A 109 3.77 6.11 -12.81
C VAL A 109 5.23 5.79 -13.05
N ASP A 110 5.91 5.33 -12.01
CA ASP A 110 7.32 4.93 -12.05
C ASP A 110 7.47 3.39 -12.08
N MET A 111 6.46 2.67 -11.55
CA MET A 111 6.47 1.21 -11.50
C MET A 111 5.06 0.64 -11.70
N VAL A 112 4.97 -0.41 -12.48
CA VAL A 112 3.77 -1.24 -12.63
C VAL A 112 4.03 -2.62 -12.03
N VAL A 113 3.14 -3.07 -11.14
CA VAL A 113 3.21 -4.40 -10.51
C VAL A 113 2.04 -5.24 -10.99
N ILE A 114 2.34 -6.35 -11.62
CA ILE A 114 1.34 -7.31 -12.07
C ILE A 114 0.97 -8.21 -10.89
N GLY A 115 -0.26 -8.05 -10.38
CA GLY A 115 -0.85 -8.89 -9.34
C GLY A 115 -1.90 -9.86 -9.86
N ALA A 116 -2.34 -9.71 -11.10
CA ALA A 116 -3.34 -10.60 -11.69
C ALA A 116 -2.74 -12.00 -11.93
N ARG A 117 -3.50 -13.04 -11.54
CA ARG A 117 -3.08 -14.46 -11.70
C ARG A 117 -3.03 -14.88 -13.16
N SER A 118 -4.02 -14.45 -13.95
CA SER A 118 -4.12 -14.71 -15.38
C SER A 118 -4.24 -13.39 -16.11
N ILE A 119 -3.35 -13.16 -17.05
CA ILE A 119 -3.37 -12.04 -17.99
C ILE A 119 -3.06 -12.60 -19.35
N ASP A 120 -3.76 -12.11 -20.36
CA ASP A 120 -3.50 -12.45 -21.76
C ASP A 120 -2.01 -12.20 -22.10
N PRO A 121 -1.32 -13.18 -22.69
CA PRO A 121 0.07 -13.02 -23.10
C PRO A 121 0.31 -11.84 -24.03
N GLU A 122 -0.64 -11.50 -24.91
CA GLU A 122 -0.56 -10.35 -25.77
C GLU A 122 -0.57 -9.06 -24.97
N ARG A 123 -1.43 -8.99 -23.96
CA ARG A 123 -1.52 -7.82 -23.09
C ARG A 123 -0.24 -7.61 -22.27
N ILE A 124 0.39 -8.69 -21.84
CA ILE A 124 1.70 -8.63 -21.16
C ILE A 124 2.76 -8.08 -22.11
N ARG A 125 2.77 -8.49 -23.39
CA ARG A 125 3.71 -7.97 -24.39
C ARG A 125 3.52 -6.46 -24.59
N ASN A 126 2.29 -6.02 -24.80
CA ASN A 126 1.96 -4.61 -24.99
C ASN A 126 2.35 -3.76 -23.77
N LEU A 127 2.07 -4.27 -22.56
CA LEU A 127 2.46 -3.63 -21.32
C LEU A 127 3.99 -3.50 -21.17
N ARG A 128 4.71 -4.55 -21.55
CA ARG A 128 6.17 -4.57 -21.52
C ARG A 128 6.77 -3.54 -22.46
N VAL A 129 6.24 -3.43 -23.67
CA VAL A 129 6.67 -2.43 -24.67
C VAL A 129 6.38 -1.02 -24.15
N ALA A 130 5.16 -0.75 -23.68
CA ALA A 130 4.76 0.56 -23.15
C ALA A 130 5.63 0.98 -21.94
N CYS A 131 5.90 0.07 -21.03
CA CYS A 131 6.76 0.37 -19.87
C CYS A 131 8.20 0.64 -20.30
N ALA A 132 8.74 -0.16 -21.22
CA ALA A 132 10.12 -0.01 -21.70
C ALA A 132 10.35 1.31 -22.45
N SER A 133 9.40 1.76 -23.28
CA SER A 133 9.50 3.01 -24.03
C SER A 133 9.50 4.27 -23.15
N HIS A 134 8.95 4.18 -21.94
CA HIS A 134 8.85 5.31 -20.98
C HIS A 134 9.72 5.14 -19.74
N GLY A 135 10.56 4.12 -19.67
CA GLY A 135 11.45 3.88 -18.52
C GLY A 135 10.70 3.49 -17.23
N VAL A 136 9.47 2.95 -17.35
CA VAL A 136 8.66 2.51 -16.22
C VAL A 136 9.06 1.09 -15.83
N ALA A 137 9.34 0.84 -14.56
CA ALA A 137 9.66 -0.49 -14.06
C ALA A 137 8.44 -1.41 -14.10
N LEU A 138 8.60 -2.61 -14.68
CA LEU A 138 7.56 -3.63 -14.70
C LEU A 138 7.97 -4.82 -13.84
N THR A 139 7.17 -5.13 -12.82
CA THR A 139 7.41 -6.24 -11.90
C THR A 139 6.18 -7.13 -11.82
N ARG A 140 6.37 -8.43 -11.69
CA ARG A 140 5.28 -9.39 -11.44
C ARG A 140 5.43 -9.99 -10.05
N LEU A 141 4.35 -10.01 -9.27
CA LEU A 141 4.30 -10.81 -8.06
C LEU A 141 4.01 -12.25 -8.43
N THR A 142 4.95 -13.14 -8.14
CA THR A 142 4.75 -14.60 -8.27
C THR A 142 4.67 -15.16 -6.87
N VAL A 143 3.52 -15.77 -6.54
CA VAL A 143 3.36 -16.57 -5.32
C VAL A 143 3.48 -18.02 -5.73
N GLY A 144 4.60 -18.63 -5.45
CA GLY A 144 4.82 -20.07 -5.60
C GLY A 144 4.38 -20.77 -4.31
N ILE A 145 3.50 -21.75 -4.42
CA ILE A 145 3.32 -22.77 -3.38
C ILE A 145 4.27 -23.88 -3.79
N GLU A 146 5.32 -24.07 -3.04
CA GLU A 146 6.19 -25.22 -3.19
C GLU A 146 5.48 -26.40 -2.53
N ASP A 147 4.91 -27.32 -3.32
CA ASP A 147 4.37 -28.58 -2.80
C ASP A 147 5.55 -29.44 -2.31
N MET A 148 5.87 -29.35 -1.04
CA MET A 148 6.67 -30.36 -0.38
C MET A 148 5.79 -31.61 -0.25
N ILE A 149 5.77 -32.46 -1.28
CA ILE A 149 5.17 -33.80 -1.21
C ILE A 149 6.03 -34.61 -0.25
N VAL A 150 5.68 -34.58 1.03
CA VAL A 150 6.11 -35.62 1.96
C VAL A 150 5.21 -36.80 1.67
N PRO A 151 5.72 -37.93 1.14
CA PRO A 151 4.90 -39.12 0.89
C PRO A 151 4.33 -39.55 2.25
N PHE A 152 3.04 -39.32 2.44
CA PHE A 152 2.32 -39.80 3.60
C PHE A 152 2.15 -41.31 3.41
N GLY A 153 2.93 -42.11 4.17
CA GLY A 153 2.72 -43.56 4.22
C GLY A 153 3.83 -44.45 3.70
N ALA A 154 5.09 -44.23 4.08
CA ALA A 154 6.00 -45.34 4.24
C ALA A 154 5.74 -45.98 5.62
N THR A 155 4.63 -46.70 5.72
CA THR A 155 4.43 -47.65 6.81
C THR A 155 5.56 -48.65 6.76
N ALA A 156 6.43 -48.61 7.77
CA ALA A 156 7.46 -49.59 8.00
C ALA A 156 6.86 -51.00 7.93
N SER A 157 7.16 -51.73 6.86
CA SER A 157 7.01 -53.16 6.77
C SER A 157 7.91 -53.74 7.87
N ARG A 158 7.35 -54.05 9.02
CA ARG A 158 7.98 -54.90 10.00
C ARG A 158 8.12 -56.25 9.38
N GLY A 159 9.33 -56.60 8.94
CA GLY A 159 9.75 -57.95 8.66
C GLY A 159 9.61 -58.75 9.96
N GLY A 160 8.65 -59.68 9.97
CA GLY A 160 8.55 -60.66 11.02
C GLY A 160 9.75 -61.61 10.98
N PRO A 161 10.22 -62.09 12.14
CA PRO A 161 11.27 -63.10 12.17
C PRO A 161 10.73 -64.44 11.68
N SER A 162 11.34 -65.03 10.65
CA SER A 162 11.14 -66.38 10.24
C SER A 162 11.79 -67.27 11.31
N ALA A 163 10.95 -67.98 12.05
CA ALA A 163 11.36 -69.18 12.81
C ALA A 163 11.39 -70.37 11.88
N GLY A 164 12.47 -71.17 11.94
CA GLY A 164 12.68 -72.43 11.29
C GLY A 164 14.04 -72.98 11.64
#